data_f634d1c5c888b16a9b97f88ebf3cc34d
#
_entry.id   f634d1c5c888b16a9b97f88ebf3cc34d
#
_cell.length_a   1.000
_cell.length_b   1.000
_cell.length_c   1.000
_cell.angle_alpha   90.00
_cell.angle_beta   90.00
_cell.angle_gamma   90.00
#
_symmetry.space_group_name_H-M   'P 1'
#
loop_
_entity.id
_entity.type
_entity.pdbx_description
1 polymer ?
#
loop_
_entity_poly.entity_id
_entity_poly.type
_entity_poly.pdbx_seq_one_letter_code
_entity_poly.pdbx_strand_id
1 'polypeptide(L)'
;MNVNIKELSNDSNEIKDVQKFLFKMIKKEFGYDYVPEWHQDIVHMDEYYINPKRNAFFVAYSEDGEIIGTIGIRAYDKNFGQFKHLYSNKTTSSIWRLFVDEKCRRCGLATKLFSIAENFAKENGFNDIYLHTHRTLDGALQYWTKMGFIIRLDEQDELETVHMDKQIKKLEISPQASILTFAIKL
;
A
#
# COMPACT_ATOMS: atom_id res chain seq x y z
N MET A 1 -19.46 -8.46 -8.24
CA MET A 1 -19.36 -7.61 -7.05
C MET A 1 -18.87 -6.24 -7.50
N ASN A 2 -19.72 -5.26 -7.40
CA ASN A 2 -19.36 -3.87 -7.71
C ASN A 2 -18.59 -3.33 -6.48
N VAL A 3 -17.37 -2.91 -6.66
CA VAL A 3 -16.50 -2.43 -5.58
C VAL A 3 -16.11 -1.00 -5.87
N ASN A 4 -16.38 -0.10 -4.94
CA ASN A 4 -15.94 1.29 -5.00
C ASN A 4 -14.62 1.43 -4.22
N ILE A 5 -13.55 1.85 -4.89
CA ILE A 5 -12.24 2.10 -4.24
C ILE A 5 -11.97 3.60 -4.33
N LYS A 6 -11.73 4.23 -3.19
CA LYS A 6 -11.39 5.65 -3.12
C LYS A 6 -10.20 5.90 -2.20
N GLU A 7 -9.53 7.00 -2.40
CA GLU A 7 -8.51 7.50 -1.50
C GLU A 7 -9.16 7.98 -0.20
N LEU A 8 -8.54 7.68 0.94
CA LEU A 8 -8.99 8.10 2.27
C LEU A 8 -8.88 9.62 2.37
N SER A 9 -9.98 10.25 2.74
CA SER A 9 -10.04 11.68 2.98
C SER A 9 -9.75 12.04 4.44
N ASN A 10 -9.62 13.33 4.74
CA ASN A 10 -9.44 13.81 6.11
C ASN A 10 -10.80 13.93 6.85
N ASP A 11 -11.70 12.97 6.62
CA ASP A 11 -12.94 12.85 7.39
C ASP A 11 -12.71 12.00 8.64
N SER A 12 -12.95 12.58 9.80
CA SER A 12 -12.66 11.93 11.09
C SER A 12 -13.52 10.68 11.35
N ASN A 13 -14.71 10.58 10.76
CA ASN A 13 -15.57 9.39 10.91
C ASN A 13 -15.07 8.27 10.00
N GLU A 14 -14.72 8.60 8.76
CA GLU A 14 -14.13 7.66 7.82
C GLU A 14 -12.81 7.08 8.36
N ILE A 15 -11.93 7.93 8.90
CA ILE A 15 -10.68 7.51 9.53
C ILE A 15 -10.95 6.52 10.67
N LYS A 16 -11.89 6.82 11.57
CA LYS A 16 -12.25 5.92 12.68
C LYS A 16 -12.76 4.57 12.21
N ASP A 17 -13.55 4.54 11.15
CA ASP A 17 -14.07 3.28 10.63
C ASP A 17 -12.98 2.45 9.94
N VAL A 18 -12.05 3.10 9.24
CA VAL A 18 -10.85 2.46 8.68
C VAL A 18 -9.95 1.91 9.81
N GLN A 19 -9.72 2.67 10.87
CA GLN A 19 -8.96 2.21 12.04
C GLN A 19 -9.59 0.96 12.67
N LYS A 20 -10.91 0.95 12.87
CA LYS A 20 -11.63 -0.22 13.39
C LYS A 20 -11.47 -1.44 12.48
N PHE A 21 -11.59 -1.23 11.17
CA PHE A 21 -11.38 -2.31 10.18
C PHE A 21 -9.95 -2.87 10.28
N LEU A 22 -8.93 -2.00 10.31
CA LEU A 22 -7.53 -2.40 10.39
C LEU A 22 -7.23 -3.19 11.67
N PHE A 23 -7.66 -2.72 12.84
CA PHE A 23 -7.45 -3.44 14.10
C PHE A 23 -8.19 -4.78 14.14
N LYS A 24 -9.41 -4.85 13.58
CA LYS A 24 -10.11 -6.13 13.40
C LYS A 24 -9.30 -7.10 12.54
N MET A 25 -8.73 -6.63 11.42
CA MET A 25 -7.94 -7.47 10.53
C MET A 25 -6.62 -7.91 11.19
N ILE A 26 -5.93 -7.02 11.90
CA ILE A 26 -4.70 -7.32 12.63
C ILE A 26 -4.96 -8.37 13.71
N LYS A 27 -6.01 -8.18 14.51
CA LYS A 27 -6.41 -9.18 15.52
C LYS A 27 -6.66 -10.55 14.93
N LYS A 28 -7.33 -10.58 13.76
CA LYS A 28 -7.66 -11.83 13.08
C LYS A 28 -6.45 -12.53 12.49
N GLU A 29 -5.58 -11.78 11.79
CA GLU A 29 -4.44 -12.36 11.05
C GLU A 29 -3.24 -12.67 11.96
N PHE A 30 -3.03 -11.88 13.00
CA PHE A 30 -1.84 -11.97 13.86
C PHE A 30 -2.14 -12.29 15.32
N GLY A 31 -3.40 -12.26 15.76
CA GLY A 31 -3.81 -12.64 17.11
C GLY A 31 -3.57 -11.60 18.21
N TYR A 32 -3.00 -10.42 17.91
CA TYR A 32 -2.75 -9.37 18.88
C TYR A 32 -3.59 -8.11 18.62
N ASP A 33 -3.77 -7.32 19.67
CA ASP A 33 -4.46 -6.04 19.64
C ASP A 33 -3.50 -4.88 19.29
N TYR A 34 -3.85 -3.67 19.67
CA TYR A 34 -3.02 -2.49 19.47
C TYR A 34 -1.65 -2.62 20.17
N VAL A 35 -0.59 -2.41 19.39
CA VAL A 35 0.80 -2.33 19.84
C VAL A 35 1.35 -0.96 19.43
N PRO A 36 1.67 -0.05 20.37
CA PRO A 36 2.07 1.32 20.06
C PRO A 36 3.23 1.42 19.06
N GLU A 37 4.24 0.57 19.20
CA GLU A 37 5.44 0.59 18.38
C GLU A 37 5.17 0.23 16.90
N TRP A 38 4.10 -0.51 16.62
CA TRP A 38 3.80 -1.07 15.30
C TRP A 38 2.61 -0.42 14.60
N HIS A 39 1.79 0.35 15.33
CA HIS A 39 0.52 0.84 14.81
C HIS A 39 0.36 2.35 14.84
N GLN A 40 1.47 3.11 14.95
CA GLN A 40 1.41 4.58 14.93
C GLN A 40 0.80 5.11 13.64
N ASP A 41 1.09 4.46 12.52
CA ASP A 41 0.53 4.79 11.22
C ASP A 41 -0.99 4.59 11.12
N ILE A 42 -1.56 3.71 11.95
CA ILE A 42 -3.02 3.51 12.03
C ILE A 42 -3.66 4.56 12.94
N VAL A 43 -3.02 4.88 14.05
CA VAL A 43 -3.56 5.86 15.01
C VAL A 43 -3.50 7.29 14.44
N HIS A 44 -2.44 7.61 13.70
CA HIS A 44 -2.17 8.93 13.13
C HIS A 44 -2.23 8.90 11.60
N MET A 45 -3.34 8.39 11.02
CA MET A 45 -3.47 8.21 9.57
C MET A 45 -3.31 9.50 8.78
N ASP A 46 -3.72 10.62 9.36
CA ASP A 46 -3.55 11.96 8.79
C ASP A 46 -2.07 12.31 8.59
N GLU A 47 -1.23 12.07 9.60
CA GLU A 47 0.21 12.34 9.54
C GLU A 47 0.95 11.42 8.57
N TYR A 48 0.52 10.16 8.49
CA TYR A 48 1.24 9.14 7.73
C TYR A 48 0.77 8.99 6.28
N TYR A 49 -0.51 9.23 5.98
CA TYR A 49 -1.08 8.94 4.67
C TYR A 49 -1.77 10.13 3.99
N ILE A 50 -2.38 11.06 4.74
CA ILE A 50 -3.23 12.10 4.16
C ILE A 50 -2.46 13.40 3.93
N ASN A 51 -1.71 13.89 4.93
CA ASN A 51 -0.98 15.15 4.83
C ASN A 51 0.26 15.09 3.90
N PRO A 52 1.05 13.99 3.86
CA PRO A 52 2.21 13.92 2.98
C PRO A 52 1.81 13.69 1.53
N LYS A 53 2.16 14.63 0.63
CA LYS A 53 1.77 14.61 -0.81
C LYS A 53 2.13 13.33 -1.58
N ARG A 54 3.13 12.57 -1.12
CA ARG A 54 3.61 11.36 -1.81
C ARG A 54 3.21 10.07 -1.09
N ASN A 55 2.22 10.17 -0.22
CA ASN A 55 1.62 9.05 0.48
C ASN A 55 0.13 9.02 0.16
N ALA A 56 -0.49 7.86 0.25
CA ALA A 56 -1.93 7.71 0.11
C ALA A 56 -2.41 6.45 0.85
N PHE A 57 -3.69 6.43 1.16
CA PHE A 57 -4.36 5.26 1.70
C PHE A 57 -5.65 5.03 0.91
N PHE A 58 -5.83 3.85 0.35
CA PHE A 58 -7.01 3.51 -0.45
C PHE A 58 -7.89 2.53 0.30
N VAL A 59 -9.18 2.77 0.24
CA VAL A 59 -10.22 2.00 0.92
C VAL A 59 -11.21 1.47 -0.10
N ALA A 60 -11.48 0.17 -0.04
CA ALA A 60 -12.48 -0.50 -0.86
C ALA A 60 -13.78 -0.70 -0.07
N TYR A 61 -14.88 -0.30 -0.67
CA TYR A 61 -16.21 -0.42 -0.12
C TYR A 61 -17.07 -1.39 -0.94
N SER A 62 -17.91 -2.15 -0.25
CA SER A 62 -18.98 -2.94 -0.87
C SER A 62 -20.11 -2.03 -1.40
N GLU A 63 -21.08 -2.61 -2.09
CA GLU A 63 -22.30 -1.90 -2.52
C GLU A 63 -23.12 -1.36 -1.33
N ASP A 64 -23.04 -2.03 -0.19
CA ASP A 64 -23.72 -1.62 1.06
C ASP A 64 -22.90 -0.58 1.86
N GLY A 65 -21.74 -0.14 1.35
CA GLY A 65 -20.88 0.85 2.00
C GLY A 65 -19.98 0.29 3.11
N GLU A 66 -19.88 -1.03 3.27
CA GLU A 66 -18.97 -1.65 4.24
C GLU A 66 -17.54 -1.65 3.71
N ILE A 67 -16.57 -1.41 4.59
CA ILE A 67 -15.15 -1.53 4.26
C ILE A 67 -14.79 -3.01 4.09
N ILE A 68 -14.31 -3.36 2.89
CA ILE A 68 -13.97 -4.73 2.50
C ILE A 68 -12.49 -4.92 2.14
N GLY A 69 -11.72 -3.85 2.09
CA GLY A 69 -10.28 -3.91 1.87
C GLY A 69 -9.60 -2.58 1.94
N THR A 70 -8.29 -2.60 2.16
CA THR A 70 -7.46 -1.42 2.30
C THR A 70 -6.09 -1.64 1.69
N ILE A 71 -5.40 -0.56 1.32
CA ILE A 71 -3.97 -0.53 1.03
C ILE A 71 -3.40 0.85 1.30
N GLY A 72 -2.28 0.92 2.02
CA GLY A 72 -1.50 2.13 2.18
C GLY A 72 -0.26 2.11 1.28
N ILE A 73 0.14 3.27 0.80
CA ILE A 73 1.41 3.48 0.11
C ILE A 73 2.07 4.75 0.65
N ARG A 74 3.38 4.67 0.93
CA ARG A 74 4.15 5.77 1.51
C ARG A 74 5.52 5.85 0.85
N ALA A 75 6.10 7.06 0.80
CA ALA A 75 7.52 7.20 0.55
C ALA A 75 8.31 6.35 1.57
N TYR A 76 9.35 5.65 1.11
CA TYR A 76 10.12 4.74 1.97
C TYR A 76 10.73 5.50 3.17
N ASP A 77 10.34 5.12 4.36
CA ASP A 77 10.75 5.74 5.63
C ASP A 77 11.35 4.76 6.64
N LYS A 78 11.65 3.54 6.20
CA LYS A 78 12.27 2.51 7.04
C LYS A 78 13.76 2.78 7.23
N ASN A 79 14.25 2.51 8.41
CA ASN A 79 15.67 2.64 8.74
C ASN A 79 16.31 1.25 8.98
N PHE A 80 16.12 0.35 8.03
CA PHE A 80 16.81 -0.94 8.05
C PHE A 80 18.25 -0.75 7.58
N GLY A 81 19.23 -1.05 8.45
CA GLY A 81 20.65 -0.85 8.17
C GLY A 81 21.11 -1.55 6.88
N GLN A 82 20.61 -2.76 6.62
CA GLN A 82 20.91 -3.56 5.43
C GLN A 82 20.43 -2.95 4.11
N PHE A 83 19.46 -2.03 4.16
CA PHE A 83 18.89 -1.38 2.97
C PHE A 83 19.23 0.11 2.83
N LYS A 84 20.08 0.65 3.70
CA LYS A 84 20.40 2.08 3.76
C LYS A 84 20.88 2.68 2.42
N HIS A 85 21.52 1.88 1.57
CA HIS A 85 22.03 2.31 0.26
C HIS A 85 21.15 1.85 -0.90
N LEU A 86 20.14 1.05 -0.65
CA LEU A 86 19.27 0.47 -1.67
C LEU A 86 18.01 1.28 -1.87
N TYR A 87 17.40 1.75 -0.78
CA TYR A 87 16.12 2.46 -0.82
C TYR A 87 16.24 3.89 -0.29
N SER A 88 15.48 4.80 -0.89
CA SER A 88 15.36 6.18 -0.44
C SER A 88 13.93 6.67 -0.58
N ASN A 89 13.53 7.62 0.26
CA ASN A 89 12.20 8.25 0.18
C ASN A 89 11.99 9.03 -1.12
N LYS A 90 13.03 9.31 -1.89
CA LYS A 90 12.94 10.03 -3.18
C LYS A 90 12.52 9.11 -4.32
N THR A 91 12.99 7.87 -4.31
CA THR A 91 12.87 6.93 -5.43
C THR A 91 12.07 5.69 -5.12
N THR A 92 11.89 5.35 -3.85
CA THR A 92 11.22 4.13 -3.41
C THR A 92 9.98 4.47 -2.59
N SER A 93 8.87 3.81 -2.89
CA SER A 93 7.68 3.77 -2.03
C SER A 93 7.59 2.45 -1.29
N SER A 94 6.76 2.38 -0.28
CA SER A 94 6.50 1.16 0.49
C SER A 94 5.01 0.88 0.63
N ILE A 95 4.63 -0.41 0.49
CA ILE A 95 3.26 -0.87 0.70
C ILE A 95 3.03 -1.16 2.17
N TRP A 96 1.86 -0.76 2.62
CA TRP A 96 1.39 -0.93 3.99
C TRP A 96 -0.06 -1.39 4.03
N ARG A 97 -0.44 -2.12 5.05
CA ARG A 97 -1.84 -2.40 5.42
C ARG A 97 -2.71 -2.90 4.25
N LEU A 98 -2.15 -3.76 3.38
CA LEU A 98 -2.99 -4.47 2.42
C LEU A 98 -3.77 -5.55 3.15
N PHE A 99 -5.04 -5.28 3.39
CA PHE A 99 -5.99 -6.23 3.96
C PHE A 99 -7.20 -6.36 3.05
N VAL A 100 -7.75 -7.58 2.99
CA VAL A 100 -9.02 -7.88 2.32
C VAL A 100 -9.86 -8.72 3.24
N ASP A 101 -11.12 -8.31 3.46
CA ASP A 101 -12.06 -9.08 4.27
C ASP A 101 -12.19 -10.50 3.69
N GLU A 102 -12.22 -11.48 4.56
CA GLU A 102 -12.21 -12.89 4.19
C GLU A 102 -13.30 -13.26 3.18
N LYS A 103 -14.50 -12.69 3.36
CA LYS A 103 -15.65 -12.93 2.48
C LYS A 103 -15.41 -12.41 1.05
N CYS A 104 -14.44 -11.50 0.87
CA CYS A 104 -14.09 -10.87 -0.40
C CYS A 104 -12.75 -11.34 -0.96
N ARG A 105 -12.11 -12.33 -0.34
CA ARG A 105 -10.86 -12.94 -0.85
C ARG A 105 -11.12 -13.72 -2.13
N ARG A 106 -10.05 -13.90 -2.92
CA ARG A 106 -10.05 -14.63 -4.21
C ARG A 106 -10.98 -14.03 -5.30
N CYS A 107 -11.52 -12.82 -5.09
CA CYS A 107 -12.28 -12.07 -6.09
C CYS A 107 -11.46 -11.02 -6.86
N GLY A 108 -10.13 -11.02 -6.69
CA GLY A 108 -9.22 -10.07 -7.36
C GLY A 108 -9.12 -8.70 -6.67
N LEU A 109 -9.74 -8.49 -5.50
CA LEU A 109 -9.76 -7.21 -4.81
C LEU A 109 -8.35 -6.74 -4.40
N ALA A 110 -7.52 -7.62 -3.85
CA ALA A 110 -6.13 -7.29 -3.51
C ALA A 110 -5.36 -6.80 -4.73
N THR A 111 -5.55 -7.43 -5.89
CA THR A 111 -4.90 -7.02 -7.15
C THR A 111 -5.39 -5.65 -7.62
N LYS A 112 -6.68 -5.36 -7.50
CA LYS A 112 -7.22 -4.02 -7.83
C LYS A 112 -6.64 -2.94 -6.92
N LEU A 113 -6.61 -3.18 -5.60
CA LEU A 113 -6.02 -2.28 -4.62
C LEU A 113 -4.54 -2.04 -4.91
N PHE A 114 -3.77 -3.11 -5.16
CA PHE A 114 -2.36 -2.97 -5.49
C PHE A 114 -2.14 -2.22 -6.80
N SER A 115 -2.94 -2.46 -7.84
CA SER A 115 -2.84 -1.73 -9.11
C SER A 115 -3.03 -0.22 -8.93
N ILE A 116 -3.94 0.20 -8.07
CA ILE A 116 -4.16 1.62 -7.74
C ILE A 116 -2.93 2.19 -7.03
N ALA A 117 -2.41 1.50 -6.03
CA ALA A 117 -1.21 1.93 -5.31
C ALA A 117 0.03 1.97 -6.23
N GLU A 118 0.19 1.00 -7.14
CA GLU A 118 1.28 1.00 -8.12
C GLU A 118 1.17 2.17 -9.11
N ASN A 119 -0.03 2.51 -9.57
CA ASN A 119 -0.25 3.67 -10.43
C ASN A 119 0.06 4.97 -9.67
N PHE A 120 -0.41 5.09 -8.43
CA PHE A 120 -0.06 6.22 -7.57
C PHE A 120 1.47 6.36 -7.41
N ALA A 121 2.19 5.27 -7.21
CA ALA A 121 3.65 5.29 -7.13
C ALA A 121 4.29 5.84 -8.42
N LYS A 122 3.84 5.38 -9.59
CA LYS A 122 4.32 5.84 -10.90
C LYS A 122 4.08 7.33 -11.10
N GLU A 123 2.87 7.80 -10.80
CA GLU A 123 2.46 9.20 -10.93
C GLU A 123 3.23 10.13 -10.00
N ASN A 124 3.63 9.63 -8.81
CA ASN A 124 4.43 10.36 -7.83
C ASN A 124 5.95 10.21 -8.03
N GLY A 125 6.38 9.62 -9.16
CA GLY A 125 7.78 9.57 -9.56
C GLY A 125 8.65 8.59 -8.78
N PHE A 126 8.04 7.57 -8.17
CA PHE A 126 8.79 6.46 -7.60
C PHE A 126 9.28 5.51 -8.71
N ASN A 127 10.43 4.90 -8.49
CA ASN A 127 11.03 3.92 -9.39
C ASN A 127 10.81 2.49 -8.90
N ASP A 128 10.70 2.34 -7.59
CA ASP A 128 10.63 1.05 -6.91
C ASP A 128 9.52 1.05 -5.87
N ILE A 129 8.92 -0.11 -5.65
CA ILE A 129 8.01 -0.37 -4.54
C ILE A 129 8.63 -1.44 -3.65
N TYR A 130 8.79 -1.13 -2.38
CA TYR A 130 9.23 -2.04 -1.34
C TYR A 130 8.06 -2.53 -0.50
N LEU A 131 8.15 -3.72 0.03
CA LEU A 131 7.32 -4.22 1.11
C LEU A 131 8.10 -5.22 1.98
N HIS A 132 7.58 -5.49 3.17
CA HIS A 132 7.90 -6.71 3.89
C HIS A 132 6.62 -7.47 4.22
N THR A 133 6.74 -8.78 4.26
CA THR A 133 5.66 -9.72 4.60
C THR A 133 6.22 -10.83 5.48
N HIS A 134 5.36 -11.72 5.94
CA HIS A 134 5.77 -12.85 6.77
C HIS A 134 5.41 -14.16 6.07
N ARG A 135 6.26 -15.18 6.17
CA ARG A 135 5.99 -16.52 5.60
C ARG A 135 4.79 -17.18 6.24
N THR A 136 4.53 -16.85 7.51
CA THR A 136 3.39 -17.34 8.28
C THR A 136 2.04 -16.85 7.75
N LEU A 137 2.01 -15.79 6.93
CA LEU A 137 0.80 -15.29 6.29
C LEU A 137 0.46 -16.13 5.05
N ASP A 138 -0.60 -16.93 5.15
CA ASP A 138 -1.02 -17.84 4.08
C ASP A 138 -1.24 -17.12 2.75
N GLY A 139 -0.53 -17.58 1.72
CA GLY A 139 -0.61 -17.06 0.36
C GLY A 139 0.01 -15.68 0.12
N ALA A 140 0.52 -14.98 1.13
CA ALA A 140 1.06 -13.63 0.97
C ALA A 140 2.30 -13.61 0.08
N LEU A 141 3.26 -14.49 0.32
CA LEU A 141 4.49 -14.55 -0.47
C LEU A 141 4.22 -14.90 -1.93
N GLN A 142 3.33 -15.89 -2.18
CA GLN A 142 2.91 -16.28 -3.52
C GLN A 142 2.19 -15.14 -4.25
N TYR A 143 1.34 -14.41 -3.53
CA TYR A 143 0.65 -13.25 -4.07
C TYR A 143 1.64 -12.17 -4.52
N TRP A 144 2.59 -11.77 -3.67
CA TRP A 144 3.55 -10.73 -4.00
C TRP A 144 4.50 -11.15 -5.12
N THR A 145 4.95 -12.41 -5.14
CA THR A 145 5.73 -12.95 -6.27
C THR A 145 4.95 -12.88 -7.58
N LYS A 146 3.65 -13.23 -7.56
CA LYS A 146 2.77 -13.09 -8.73
C LYS A 146 2.59 -11.63 -9.16
N MET A 147 2.62 -10.68 -8.24
CA MET A 147 2.59 -9.24 -8.53
C MET A 147 3.93 -8.71 -9.06
N GLY A 148 4.94 -9.55 -9.20
CA GLY A 148 6.24 -9.21 -9.78
C GLY A 148 7.27 -8.71 -8.76
N PHE A 149 7.03 -8.92 -7.47
CA PHE A 149 8.02 -8.65 -6.44
C PHE A 149 9.06 -9.77 -6.38
N ILE A 150 10.31 -9.40 -6.11
CA ILE A 150 11.41 -10.33 -5.88
C ILE A 150 11.89 -10.24 -4.43
N ILE A 151 12.31 -11.37 -3.88
CA ILE A 151 12.86 -11.42 -2.51
C ILE A 151 14.25 -10.77 -2.54
N ARG A 152 14.46 -9.81 -1.62
CA ARG A 152 15.77 -9.18 -1.37
C ARG A 152 16.46 -9.73 -0.16
N LEU A 153 15.71 -10.01 0.87
CA LEU A 153 16.22 -10.58 2.09
C LEU A 153 15.12 -11.44 2.74
N ASP A 154 15.50 -12.58 3.23
CA ASP A 154 14.68 -13.48 4.02
C ASP A 154 15.30 -13.51 5.42
N GLU A 155 14.72 -12.76 6.33
CA GLU A 155 15.16 -12.76 7.73
C GLU A 155 14.62 -14.03 8.38
N GLN A 156 15.50 -14.87 8.87
CA GLN A 156 15.12 -16.07 9.63
C GLN A 156 14.86 -15.67 11.10
N ASP A 157 14.02 -14.61 11.27
CA ASP A 157 13.60 -14.14 12.57
C ASP A 157 12.36 -14.91 13.06
N GLU A 158 11.90 -14.64 14.26
CA GLU A 158 10.72 -15.29 14.86
C GLU A 158 9.43 -15.06 14.07
N LEU A 159 9.37 -13.97 13.30
CA LEU A 159 8.23 -13.59 12.47
C LEU A 159 8.37 -14.08 11.03
N GLU A 160 9.49 -14.74 10.70
CA GLU A 160 9.82 -15.16 9.33
C GLU A 160 9.62 -14.03 8.30
N THR A 161 10.24 -12.88 8.60
CA THR A 161 10.10 -11.66 7.80
C THR A 161 10.79 -11.79 6.46
N VAL A 162 10.10 -11.48 5.39
CA VAL A 162 10.62 -11.47 4.01
C VAL A 162 10.49 -10.07 3.43
N HIS A 163 11.63 -9.50 3.05
CA HIS A 163 11.70 -8.20 2.39
C HIS A 163 11.69 -8.38 0.88
N MET A 164 10.84 -7.65 0.21
CA MET A 164 10.66 -7.76 -1.23
C MET A 164 10.61 -6.38 -1.88
N ASP A 165 11.00 -6.30 -3.14
CA ASP A 165 10.79 -5.12 -3.95
C ASP A 165 10.36 -5.44 -5.37
N LYS A 166 9.84 -4.42 -6.03
CA LYS A 166 9.46 -4.44 -7.44
C LYS A 166 9.89 -3.14 -8.09
N GLN A 167 10.66 -3.23 -9.17
CA GLN A 167 10.92 -2.09 -10.03
C GLN A 167 9.68 -1.77 -10.87
N ILE A 168 9.25 -0.52 -10.87
CA ILE A 168 8.12 -0.05 -11.66
C ILE A 168 8.63 0.82 -12.82
N LYS A 169 8.17 0.51 -14.04
CA LYS A 169 8.51 1.33 -15.19
C LYS A 169 7.89 2.72 -15.03
N LYS A 170 8.68 3.77 -15.25
CA LYS A 170 8.14 5.13 -15.39
C LYS A 170 7.13 5.14 -16.53
N LEU A 171 6.02 5.84 -16.34
CA LEU A 171 5.13 6.18 -17.45
C LEU A 171 5.98 6.98 -18.45
N GLU A 172 6.23 6.45 -19.63
CA GLU A 172 6.78 7.23 -20.74
C GLU A 172 5.70 8.24 -21.14
N ILE A 173 5.91 9.50 -20.77
CA ILE A 173 5.08 10.59 -21.30
C ILE A 173 5.38 10.65 -22.78
N SER A 174 4.46 10.15 -23.62
CA SER A 174 4.62 10.22 -25.06
C SER A 174 4.78 11.70 -25.45
N PRO A 175 5.76 12.06 -26.30
CA PRO A 175 5.99 13.45 -26.69
C PRO A 175 4.78 14.14 -27.33
N GLN A 176 3.78 13.39 -27.76
CA GLN A 176 2.55 13.91 -28.36
C GLN A 176 1.57 14.55 -27.36
N ALA A 177 1.63 14.20 -26.07
CA ALA A 177 0.76 14.79 -25.05
C ALA A 177 1.18 16.23 -24.66
N SER A 178 2.46 16.58 -24.83
CA SER A 178 2.97 17.92 -24.52
C SER A 178 2.59 18.98 -25.56
N ILE A 179 2.20 18.61 -26.79
CA ILE A 179 1.83 19.55 -27.85
C ILE A 179 0.37 20.02 -27.68
N LEU A 180 -0.51 19.21 -27.13
CA LEU A 180 -1.92 19.58 -26.92
C LEU A 180 -2.13 20.58 -25.78
N THR A 181 -1.22 20.64 -24.81
CA THR A 181 -1.34 21.56 -23.68
C THR A 181 -0.91 23.01 -24.02
N PHE A 182 -0.14 23.19 -25.10
CA PHE A 182 0.26 24.52 -25.59
C PHE A 182 -0.75 25.17 -26.54
N ALA A 183 -1.66 24.41 -27.14
CA ALA A 183 -2.62 24.91 -28.14
C ALA A 183 -3.90 25.51 -27.54
N ILE A 184 -4.10 25.43 -26.23
CA ILE A 184 -5.30 25.94 -25.52
C ILE A 184 -5.05 27.29 -24.81
N LYS A 185 -3.86 27.89 -24.97
CA LYS A 185 -3.48 29.18 -24.35
C LYS A 185 -3.09 30.26 -25.35
N LEU A 186 -3.74 30.29 -26.51
CA LEU A 186 -3.71 31.45 -27.44
C LEU A 186 -5.13 31.93 -27.73
#